data_a89a956ab40270aa9c959ee7b8859899
#
_entry.id   a89a956ab40270aa9c959ee7b8859899
#
_cell.length_a   1.000
_cell.length_b   1.000
_cell.length_c   1.000
_cell.angle_alpha   90.00
_cell.angle_beta   90.00
_cell.angle_gamma   90.00
#
_symmetry.space_group_name_H-M   'P 1'
#
loop_
_entity.id
_entity.type
_entity.pdbx_description
1 polymer ?
#
loop_
_entity_poly.entity_id
_entity_poly.type
_entity_poly.pdbx_seq_one_letter_code
_entity_poly.pdbx_strand_id
1 'polypeptide(L)'
;MARERMSILYDWSLALRALVVGTSNKTELIMGYFTKYGDGGVDLEPLGDLYKTQVRQLAKYLGVPDPIIGRRPSAGLWPGQTDEGELGIGYDELDKILYHMVNKKYSGKKLLSLGFSIENIEKVKNFVKNSEHKRRLPPVAKIR
;
A
#
# COMPACT_ATOMS: atom_id res chain seq x y z
N MET A 1 -4.85 -14.79 9.92
CA MET A 1 -5.61 -14.73 8.63
C MET A 1 -4.74 -14.34 7.42
N ALA A 2 -4.10 -13.12 7.34
CA ALA A 2 -3.33 -12.76 6.14
C ALA A 2 -2.15 -13.68 5.84
N ARG A 3 -1.38 -14.06 6.86
CA ARG A 3 -0.24 -15.00 6.70
C ARG A 3 -0.66 -16.44 6.37
N GLU A 4 -1.80 -16.89 6.85
CA GLU A 4 -2.35 -18.21 6.49
C GLU A 4 -2.76 -18.25 5.01
N ARG A 5 -3.40 -17.17 4.52
CA ARG A 5 -3.72 -17.03 3.09
C ARG A 5 -2.45 -17.08 2.23
N MET A 6 -1.41 -16.36 2.64
CA MET A 6 -0.11 -16.39 1.97
C MET A 6 0.46 -17.81 1.93
N SER A 7 0.45 -18.53 3.06
CA SER A 7 0.96 -19.91 3.12
C SER A 7 0.19 -20.84 2.19
N ILE A 8 -1.14 -20.73 2.13
CA ILE A 8 -1.98 -21.50 1.21
C ILE A 8 -1.66 -21.19 -0.25
N LEU A 9 -1.50 -19.88 -0.59
CA LEU A 9 -1.17 -19.47 -1.95
C LEU A 9 0.19 -20.00 -2.39
N TYR A 10 1.20 -19.99 -1.53
CA TYR A 10 2.50 -20.54 -1.85
C TYR A 10 2.51 -22.07 -1.93
N ASP A 11 1.71 -22.78 -1.15
CA ASP A 11 1.50 -24.22 -1.31
C ASP A 11 0.92 -24.55 -2.69
N TRP A 12 -0.13 -23.83 -3.08
CA TRP A 12 -0.70 -23.96 -4.42
C TRP A 12 0.25 -23.52 -5.54
N SER A 13 1.05 -22.49 -5.31
CA SER A 13 2.03 -22.02 -6.32
C SER A 13 3.04 -23.10 -6.65
N LEU A 14 3.50 -23.83 -5.63
CA LEU A 14 4.41 -24.96 -5.83
C LEU A 14 3.73 -26.09 -6.62
N ALA A 15 2.52 -26.47 -6.24
CA ALA A 15 1.76 -27.55 -6.91
C ALA A 15 1.46 -27.21 -8.38
N LEU A 16 1.16 -25.95 -8.68
CA LEU A 16 0.80 -25.47 -10.01
C LEU A 16 2.01 -24.95 -10.82
N ARG A 17 3.21 -24.89 -10.23
CA ARG A 17 4.41 -24.26 -10.81
C ARG A 17 4.11 -22.82 -11.27
N ALA A 18 3.45 -22.04 -10.43
CA ALA A 18 2.99 -20.70 -10.70
C ALA A 18 3.59 -19.68 -9.73
N LEU A 19 3.52 -18.41 -10.06
CA LEU A 19 3.90 -17.30 -9.19
C LEU A 19 2.69 -16.84 -8.37
N VAL A 20 2.95 -16.36 -7.16
CA VAL A 20 1.94 -15.67 -6.34
C VAL A 20 1.92 -14.20 -6.75
N VAL A 21 0.77 -13.76 -7.29
CA VAL A 21 0.56 -12.37 -7.72
C VAL A 21 -0.14 -11.60 -6.61
N GLY A 22 0.50 -10.52 -6.15
CA GLY A 22 -0.05 -9.59 -5.17
C GLY A 22 -0.97 -8.56 -5.79
N THR A 23 -1.69 -7.87 -4.94
CA THR A 23 -2.67 -6.85 -5.33
C THR A 23 -2.42 -5.50 -4.67
N SER A 24 -1.31 -5.36 -3.95
CA SER A 24 -0.93 -4.12 -3.29
C SER A 24 -0.57 -3.05 -4.33
N ASN A 25 -0.98 -1.83 -4.06
CA ASN A 25 -0.65 -0.67 -4.88
C ASN A 25 0.48 0.15 -4.24
N LYS A 26 0.99 1.14 -4.98
CA LYS A 26 2.11 2.00 -4.54
C LYS A 26 1.83 2.71 -3.22
N THR A 27 0.62 3.21 -3.02
CA THR A 27 0.23 3.90 -1.79
C THR A 27 0.34 2.97 -0.59
N GLU A 28 -0.25 1.78 -0.69
CA GLU A 28 -0.22 0.76 0.36
C GLU A 28 1.22 0.29 0.65
N LEU A 29 2.01 0.05 -0.39
CA LEU A 29 3.41 -0.35 -0.26
C LEU A 29 4.26 0.73 0.43
N ILE A 30 4.14 2.01 0.04
CA ILE A 30 4.92 3.10 0.64
C ILE A 30 4.50 3.34 2.09
N MET A 31 3.19 3.36 2.35
CA MET A 31 2.64 3.52 3.71
C MET A 31 2.91 2.31 4.60
N GLY A 32 3.24 1.16 4.01
CA GLY A 32 3.36 -0.11 4.72
C GLY A 32 2.01 -0.61 5.22
N TYR A 33 0.94 -0.24 4.55
CA TYR A 33 -0.42 -0.68 4.85
C TYR A 33 -0.67 -2.06 4.25
N PHE A 34 0.05 -3.03 4.75
CA PHE A 34 -0.02 -4.46 4.42
C PHE A 34 0.60 -5.29 5.56
N THR A 35 0.29 -6.56 5.61
CA THR A 35 0.91 -7.50 6.54
C THR A 35 2.18 -8.08 5.93
N LYS A 36 3.34 -7.78 6.55
CA LYS A 36 4.61 -8.40 6.15
C LYS A 36 4.49 -9.92 6.25
N TYR A 37 4.85 -10.63 5.19
CA TYR A 37 4.67 -12.09 5.07
C TYR A 37 3.19 -12.55 5.12
N GLY A 38 2.26 -11.66 4.77
CA GLY A 38 0.87 -11.95 4.51
C GLY A 38 0.56 -11.54 3.08
N ASP A 39 -0.30 -10.53 2.91
CA ASP A 39 -0.60 -9.91 1.60
C ASP A 39 0.63 -9.23 0.95
N GLY A 40 1.66 -8.86 1.73
CA GLY A 40 2.96 -8.41 1.20
C GLY A 40 3.96 -9.53 0.92
N GLY A 41 3.58 -10.79 1.08
CA GLY A 41 4.41 -11.96 0.75
C GLY A 41 4.00 -12.54 -0.59
N VAL A 42 4.54 -11.99 -1.68
CA VAL A 42 4.18 -12.33 -3.06
C VAL A 42 5.42 -12.28 -3.97
N ASP A 43 5.33 -12.85 -5.16
CA ASP A 43 6.42 -12.86 -6.14
C ASP A 43 6.34 -11.66 -7.09
N LEU A 44 5.15 -11.09 -7.32
CA LEU A 44 4.91 -10.00 -8.26
C LEU A 44 3.78 -9.09 -7.77
N GLU A 45 3.98 -7.77 -7.87
CA GLU A 45 2.98 -6.73 -7.57
C GLU A 45 2.66 -5.90 -8.83
N PRO A 46 1.72 -6.32 -9.69
CA PRO A 46 1.44 -5.62 -10.95
C PRO A 46 0.95 -4.18 -10.76
N LEU A 47 0.31 -3.88 -9.63
CA LEU A 47 -0.20 -2.57 -9.28
C LEU A 47 0.80 -1.75 -8.44
N GLY A 48 1.97 -2.31 -8.11
CA GLY A 48 2.92 -1.76 -7.15
C GLY A 48 3.51 -0.40 -7.52
N ASP A 49 3.43 0.04 -8.78
CA ASP A 49 3.85 1.39 -9.21
C ASP A 49 2.68 2.37 -9.44
N LEU A 50 1.44 1.95 -9.22
CA LEU A 50 0.25 2.79 -9.33
C LEU A 50 -0.23 3.26 -7.96
N TYR A 51 -0.49 4.55 -7.81
CA TYR A 51 -1.18 5.09 -6.63
C TYR A 51 -2.63 4.59 -6.57
N LYS A 52 -3.25 4.56 -5.38
CA LYS A 52 -4.63 4.08 -5.19
C LYS A 52 -5.64 4.78 -6.11
N THR A 53 -5.50 6.08 -6.26
CA THR A 53 -6.34 6.87 -7.18
C THR A 53 -6.13 6.48 -8.64
N GLN A 54 -4.91 6.15 -9.04
CA GLN A 54 -4.60 5.65 -10.39
C GLN A 54 -5.16 4.24 -10.62
N VAL A 55 -5.12 3.38 -9.60
CA VAL A 55 -5.76 2.04 -9.68
C VAL A 55 -7.25 2.18 -9.93
N ARG A 56 -7.94 3.12 -9.26
CA ARG A 56 -9.36 3.41 -9.50
C ARG A 56 -9.61 3.89 -10.93
N GLN A 57 -8.75 4.77 -11.45
CA GLN A 57 -8.83 5.27 -12.84
C GLN A 57 -8.62 4.13 -13.84
N LEU A 58 -7.62 3.27 -13.62
CA LEU A 58 -7.35 2.12 -14.47
C LEU A 58 -8.52 1.12 -14.44
N ALA A 59 -9.08 0.84 -13.27
CA ALA A 59 -10.24 -0.02 -13.13
C ALA A 59 -11.45 0.49 -13.94
N LYS A 60 -11.70 1.79 -13.90
CA LYS A 60 -12.74 2.43 -14.69
C LYS A 60 -12.46 2.30 -16.21
N TYR A 61 -11.22 2.54 -16.62
CA TYR A 61 -10.80 2.40 -18.02
C TYR A 61 -10.98 0.97 -18.54
N LEU A 62 -10.70 -0.03 -17.69
CA LEU A 62 -10.84 -1.45 -18.02
C LEU A 62 -12.29 -1.96 -17.93
N GLY A 63 -13.26 -1.12 -17.59
CA GLY A 63 -14.66 -1.49 -17.50
C GLY A 63 -15.01 -2.34 -16.27
N VAL A 64 -14.24 -2.24 -15.20
CA VAL A 64 -14.61 -2.89 -13.92
C VAL A 64 -15.94 -2.31 -13.44
N PRO A 65 -16.90 -3.13 -12.99
CA PRO A 65 -18.24 -2.67 -12.61
C PRO A 65 -18.19 -1.61 -11.47
N ASP A 66 -19.00 -0.56 -11.59
CA ASP A 66 -19.08 0.55 -10.64
C ASP A 66 -19.26 0.13 -9.16
N PRO A 67 -20.06 -0.91 -8.83
CA PRO A 67 -20.16 -1.36 -7.43
C PRO A 67 -18.85 -1.86 -6.83
N ILE A 68 -17.92 -2.35 -7.68
CA ILE A 68 -16.57 -2.77 -7.24
C ILE A 68 -15.68 -1.55 -7.07
N ILE A 69 -15.67 -0.63 -8.04
CA ILE A 69 -14.87 0.61 -8.01
C ILE A 69 -15.28 1.51 -6.85
N GLY A 70 -16.59 1.66 -6.62
CA GLY A 70 -17.16 2.50 -5.57
C GLY A 70 -17.10 1.90 -4.16
N ARG A 71 -16.70 0.64 -4.02
CA ARG A 71 -16.58 0.01 -2.71
C ARG A 71 -15.49 0.71 -1.88
N ARG A 72 -15.83 1.03 -0.62
CA ARG A 72 -14.84 1.60 0.32
C ARG A 72 -13.69 0.62 0.53
N PRO A 73 -12.43 1.06 0.37
CA PRO A 73 -11.27 0.22 0.63
C PRO A 73 -11.24 -0.27 2.07
N SER A 74 -11.03 -1.56 2.24
CA SER A 74 -10.95 -2.20 3.56
C SER A 74 -10.17 -3.51 3.47
N ALA A 75 -9.32 -3.78 4.45
CA ALA A 75 -8.68 -5.08 4.61
C ALA A 75 -9.68 -6.19 5.02
N GLY A 76 -10.88 -5.83 5.49
CA GLY A 76 -11.95 -6.76 5.84
C GLY A 76 -11.59 -7.68 7.02
N LEU A 77 -10.78 -7.23 7.95
CA LEU A 77 -10.34 -8.03 9.10
C LEU A 77 -11.35 -8.01 10.25
N TRP A 78 -12.15 -6.95 10.34
CA TRP A 78 -13.27 -6.81 11.29
C TRP A 78 -14.40 -5.96 10.73
N PRO A 79 -15.62 -6.07 11.29
CA PRO A 79 -16.77 -5.26 10.86
C PRO A 79 -16.50 -3.75 11.01
N GLY A 80 -16.82 -2.98 9.96
CA GLY A 80 -16.69 -1.52 9.96
C GLY A 80 -15.27 -0.99 9.70
N GLN A 81 -14.27 -1.86 9.49
CA GLN A 81 -12.92 -1.44 9.11
C GLN A 81 -12.94 -0.70 7.78
N THR A 82 -12.23 0.43 7.71
CA THR A 82 -11.90 1.12 6.45
C THR A 82 -10.45 1.56 6.47
N ASP A 83 -9.78 1.49 5.33
CA ASP A 83 -8.39 1.91 5.19
C ASP A 83 -8.21 3.38 5.57
N GLU A 84 -9.08 4.26 5.07
CA GLU A 84 -9.02 5.70 5.35
C GLU A 84 -9.27 6.01 6.83
N GLY A 85 -10.11 5.20 7.52
CA GLY A 85 -10.33 5.31 8.96
C GLY A 85 -9.07 4.96 9.76
N GLU A 86 -8.32 3.95 9.34
CA GLU A 86 -7.06 3.55 10.00
C GLU A 86 -5.90 4.48 9.66
N LEU A 87 -5.81 4.92 8.41
CA LEU A 87 -4.77 5.85 7.97
C LEU A 87 -5.04 7.28 8.49
N GLY A 88 -6.31 7.60 8.79
CA GLY A 88 -6.73 8.92 9.23
C GLY A 88 -6.54 10.01 8.17
N ILE A 89 -6.53 9.63 6.89
CA ILE A 89 -6.43 10.51 5.72
C ILE A 89 -7.05 9.82 4.51
N GLY A 90 -7.76 10.58 3.68
CA GLY A 90 -8.35 10.07 2.44
C GLY A 90 -7.30 9.83 1.35
N TYR A 91 -7.53 8.83 0.50
CA TYR A 91 -6.59 8.47 -0.56
C TYR A 91 -6.31 9.59 -1.55
N ASP A 92 -7.27 10.46 -1.84
CA ASP A 92 -7.09 11.58 -2.80
C ASP A 92 -6.04 12.61 -2.33
N GLU A 93 -5.96 12.86 -1.04
CA GLU A 93 -4.93 13.73 -0.45
C GLU A 93 -3.64 12.95 -0.19
N LEU A 94 -3.75 11.73 0.34
CA LEU A 94 -2.61 10.86 0.63
C LEU A 94 -1.72 10.65 -0.60
N ASP A 95 -2.32 10.28 -1.74
CA ASP A 95 -1.58 10.03 -2.97
C ASP A 95 -0.87 11.28 -3.49
N LYS A 96 -1.48 12.46 -3.36
CA LYS A 96 -0.84 13.73 -3.72
C LYS A 96 0.38 14.02 -2.83
N ILE A 97 0.26 13.84 -1.51
CA ILE A 97 1.37 14.00 -0.58
C ILE A 97 2.50 13.03 -0.94
N LEU A 98 2.19 11.74 -1.12
CA LEU A 98 3.17 10.71 -1.47
C LEU A 98 3.83 10.98 -2.82
N TYR A 99 3.07 11.39 -3.83
CA TYR A 99 3.62 11.76 -5.13
C TYR A 99 4.65 12.88 -5.02
N HIS A 100 4.33 13.94 -4.28
CA HIS A 100 5.25 15.05 -4.09
C HIS A 100 6.47 14.66 -3.23
N MET A 101 6.29 13.82 -2.22
CA MET A 101 7.40 13.34 -1.38
C MET A 101 8.33 12.39 -2.13
N VAL A 102 7.78 11.40 -2.83
CA VAL A 102 8.54 10.28 -3.40
C VAL A 102 9.02 10.59 -4.81
N ASN A 103 8.11 11.02 -5.70
CA ASN A 103 8.45 11.26 -7.11
C ASN A 103 9.13 12.63 -7.31
N LYS A 104 8.66 13.67 -6.61
CA LYS A 104 9.23 15.04 -6.72
C LYS A 104 10.30 15.34 -5.67
N LYS A 105 10.45 14.47 -4.65
CA LYS A 105 11.40 14.64 -3.53
C LYS A 105 11.25 15.99 -2.81
N TYR A 106 10.02 16.50 -2.70
CA TYR A 106 9.75 17.77 -2.05
C TYR A 106 9.93 17.66 -0.54
N SER A 107 10.51 18.72 0.05
CA SER A 107 10.62 18.86 1.50
C SER A 107 9.26 19.14 2.15
N GLY A 108 9.16 18.90 3.46
CA GLY A 108 7.94 19.24 4.22
C GLY A 108 7.56 20.73 4.10
N LYS A 109 8.55 21.65 4.05
CA LYS A 109 8.30 23.07 3.84
C LYS A 109 7.63 23.33 2.47
N LYS A 110 8.09 22.63 1.42
CA LYS A 110 7.49 22.75 0.09
C LYS A 110 6.08 22.19 0.05
N LEU A 111 5.80 21.08 0.74
CA LEU A 111 4.44 20.54 0.85
C LEU A 111 3.49 21.50 1.55
N LEU A 112 3.94 22.15 2.63
CA LEU A 112 3.16 23.20 3.31
C LEU A 112 2.83 24.36 2.35
N SER A 113 3.79 24.78 1.54
CA SER A 113 3.55 25.85 0.55
C SER A 113 2.58 25.45 -0.58
N LEU A 114 2.31 24.15 -0.76
CA LEU A 114 1.29 23.62 -1.67
C LEU A 114 -0.09 23.47 -1.02
N GLY A 115 -0.23 23.85 0.26
CA GLY A 115 -1.50 23.86 0.98
C GLY A 115 -1.82 22.56 1.76
N PHE A 116 -0.90 21.60 1.82
CA PHE A 116 -1.11 20.40 2.67
C PHE A 116 -0.93 20.75 4.15
N SER A 117 -1.76 20.16 5.01
CA SER A 117 -1.65 20.38 6.46
C SER A 117 -0.38 19.76 7.03
N ILE A 118 0.19 20.42 8.06
CA ILE A 118 1.35 19.87 8.77
C ILE A 118 1.02 18.51 9.40
N GLU A 119 -0.18 18.36 9.92
CA GLU A 119 -0.67 17.12 10.53
C GLU A 119 -0.62 15.96 9.54
N ASN A 120 -1.18 16.12 8.34
CA ASN A 120 -1.20 15.08 7.32
C ASN A 120 0.21 14.76 6.79
N ILE A 121 1.06 15.78 6.61
CA ILE A 121 2.45 15.59 6.20
C ILE A 121 3.22 14.76 7.23
N GLU A 122 3.13 15.09 8.52
CA GLU A 122 3.84 14.35 9.57
C GLU A 122 3.24 12.95 9.78
N LYS A 123 1.92 12.81 9.69
CA LYS A 123 1.24 11.51 9.71
C LYS A 123 1.80 10.58 8.63
N VAL A 124 1.84 11.03 7.37
CA VAL A 124 2.37 10.26 6.25
C VAL A 124 3.83 9.89 6.45
N LYS A 125 4.68 10.85 6.86
CA LYS A 125 6.09 10.59 7.15
C LYS A 125 6.27 9.53 8.24
N ASN A 126 5.47 9.58 9.30
CA ASN A 126 5.54 8.62 10.40
C ASN A 126 5.14 7.21 9.93
N PHE A 127 4.09 7.07 9.15
CA PHE A 127 3.72 5.78 8.55
C PHE A 127 4.85 5.23 7.69
N VAL A 128 5.39 6.04 6.78
CA VAL A 128 6.49 5.63 5.89
C VAL A 128 7.72 5.20 6.68
N LYS A 129 8.10 5.96 7.71
CA LYS A 129 9.26 5.67 8.57
C LYS A 129 9.04 4.38 9.38
N ASN A 130 7.92 4.29 10.08
CA ASN A 130 7.65 3.17 10.99
C ASN A 130 7.46 1.84 10.24
N SER A 131 7.04 1.89 8.99
CA SER A 131 6.82 0.72 8.13
C SER A 131 8.02 0.32 7.28
N GLU A 132 9.16 1.03 7.38
CA GLU A 132 10.34 0.78 6.54
C GLU A 132 10.82 -0.68 6.58
N HIS A 133 10.77 -1.29 7.77
CA HIS A 133 11.13 -2.70 7.97
C HIS A 133 10.28 -3.68 7.14
N LYS A 134 9.07 -3.29 6.73
CA LYS A 134 8.20 -4.13 5.90
C LYS A 134 8.68 -4.19 4.45
N ARG A 135 9.37 -3.16 3.97
CA ARG A 135 9.87 -3.01 2.60
C ARG A 135 11.31 -3.50 2.41
N ARG A 136 11.91 -4.03 3.46
CA ARG A 136 13.30 -4.54 3.42
C ARG A 136 13.32 -6.03 3.72
N LEU A 137 14.28 -6.71 3.13
CA LEU A 137 14.65 -8.06 3.54
C LEU A 137 15.15 -8.03 5.00
N PRO A 138 15.04 -9.15 5.72
CA PRO A 138 15.62 -9.25 7.06
C PRO A 138 17.09 -8.84 7.06
N PRO A 139 17.54 -8.02 8.00
CA PRO A 139 18.94 -7.67 8.10
C PRO A 139 19.77 -8.91 8.47
N VAL A 140 20.91 -9.06 7.83
CA VAL A 140 21.86 -10.14 8.15
C VAL A 140 22.82 -9.65 9.22
N ALA A 141 22.91 -10.36 10.33
CA ALA A 141 23.89 -10.09 11.37
C ALA A 141 25.30 -10.36 10.84
N LYS A 142 26.17 -9.36 10.93
CA LYS A 142 27.60 -9.53 10.58
C LYS A 142 28.33 -9.99 11.83
N ILE A 143 28.81 -11.21 11.81
CA ILE A 143 29.69 -11.76 12.86
C ILE A 143 31.12 -11.51 12.35
N ARG A 144 31.86 -10.69 13.08
CA ARG A 144 33.29 -10.41 12.85
C ARG A 144 34.10 -11.13 13.91
#